data_297a5b1a711c57dc524702583a5ea6f7
#
_entry.id   297a5b1a711c57dc524702583a5ea6f7
#
_cell.length_a   1.000
_cell.length_b   1.000
_cell.length_c   1.000
_cell.angle_alpha   90.00
_cell.angle_beta   90.00
_cell.angle_gamma   90.00
#
_symmetry.space_group_name_H-M   'P 1'
#
loop_
_entity.id
_entity.type
_entity.pdbx_description
1 polymer ?
#
loop_
_entity_poly.entity_id
_entity_poly.type
_entity_poly.pdbx_seq_one_letter_code
_entity_poly.pdbx_strand_id
1 'polypeptide(L)'
;AASDVYRRQLYDALVNSTDDYLYVCDVQSDVFHYPKTMVEEFALPGEYIKNAAAIWGAKVHPDDQSAFLASNQEILDGRANIHYVEYRAQNKEGKWIWVRCRGQMQYNEQGEAILFAGFIKKLGENYKQQLP
;
A
#
# COMPACT_ATOMS: atom_id res chain seq x y z
N ALA A 1 -12.66 -18.72 -13.25
CA ALA A 1 -12.33 -19.97 -12.58
C ALA A 1 -12.69 -19.90 -11.09
N ALA A 2 -12.93 -21.08 -10.49
CA ALA A 2 -13.29 -21.17 -9.08
C ALA A 2 -12.23 -20.56 -8.17
N SER A 3 -10.94 -20.73 -8.50
CA SER A 3 -9.83 -20.19 -7.74
C SER A 3 -9.80 -18.65 -7.77
N ASP A 4 -10.20 -18.04 -8.87
CA ASP A 4 -10.27 -16.58 -8.99
C ASP A 4 -11.41 -16.01 -8.16
N VAL A 5 -12.55 -16.70 -8.15
CA VAL A 5 -13.69 -16.32 -7.32
C VAL A 5 -13.31 -16.45 -5.84
N TYR A 6 -12.64 -17.53 -5.47
CA TYR A 6 -12.19 -17.74 -4.10
C TYR A 6 -11.23 -16.65 -3.64
N ARG A 7 -10.26 -16.28 -4.48
CA ARG A 7 -9.30 -15.21 -4.17
C ARG A 7 -9.99 -13.88 -3.94
N ARG A 8 -10.98 -13.56 -4.77
CA ARG A 8 -11.74 -12.33 -4.62
C ARG A 8 -12.54 -12.33 -3.33
N GLN A 9 -13.20 -13.45 -3.02
CA GLN A 9 -13.96 -13.59 -1.78
C GLN A 9 -13.07 -13.46 -0.56
N LEU A 10 -11.88 -14.06 -0.61
CA LEU A 10 -10.91 -13.98 0.48
C LEU A 10 -10.45 -12.53 0.69
N TYR A 11 -10.10 -11.84 -0.39
CA TYR A 11 -9.69 -10.43 -0.31
C TYR A 11 -10.83 -9.58 0.28
N ASP A 12 -12.04 -9.75 -0.22
CA ASP A 12 -13.20 -8.99 0.26
C ASP A 12 -13.47 -9.25 1.74
N ALA A 13 -13.36 -10.51 2.16
CA ALA A 13 -13.55 -10.87 3.57
C ALA A 13 -12.49 -10.20 4.47
N LEU A 14 -11.24 -10.19 4.03
CA LEU A 14 -10.15 -9.55 4.78
C LEU A 14 -10.34 -8.04 4.83
N VAL A 15 -10.69 -7.42 3.72
CA VAL A 15 -10.95 -5.97 3.66
C VAL A 15 -12.07 -5.58 4.62
N ASN A 16 -13.14 -6.37 4.64
CA ASN A 16 -14.30 -6.08 5.48
C ASN A 16 -14.09 -6.40 6.96
N SER A 17 -12.99 -7.08 7.30
CA SER A 17 -12.70 -7.49 8.68
C SER A 17 -11.80 -6.51 9.43
N THR A 18 -11.33 -5.47 8.77
CA THR A 18 -10.37 -4.52 9.38
C THR A 18 -10.64 -3.10 8.89
N ASP A 19 -10.23 -2.12 9.70
CA ASP A 19 -10.25 -0.70 9.31
C ASP A 19 -9.00 -0.31 8.53
N ASP A 20 -7.99 -1.18 8.48
CA ASP A 20 -6.78 -0.91 7.72
C ASP A 20 -7.06 -1.10 6.22
N TYR A 21 -6.26 -0.43 5.39
CA TYR A 21 -6.39 -0.52 3.94
C TYR A 21 -5.52 -1.67 3.43
N LEU A 22 -6.14 -2.80 3.10
CA LEU A 22 -5.43 -3.94 2.54
C LEU A 22 -5.21 -3.73 1.05
N TYR A 23 -3.99 -3.94 0.58
CA TYR A 23 -3.68 -3.81 -0.84
C TYR A 23 -3.00 -5.06 -1.36
N VAL A 24 -3.19 -5.31 -2.64
CA VAL A 24 -2.59 -6.44 -3.35
C VAL A 24 -2.05 -5.92 -4.67
N CYS A 25 -0.81 -6.29 -4.99
CA CYS A 25 -0.18 -5.95 -6.26
C CYS A 25 0.14 -7.21 -7.04
N ASP A 26 -0.36 -7.29 -8.28
CA ASP A 26 0.14 -8.25 -9.25
C ASP A 26 1.44 -7.68 -9.80
N VAL A 27 2.56 -8.28 -9.43
CA VAL A 27 3.88 -7.73 -9.74
C VAL A 27 4.16 -7.74 -11.24
N GLN A 28 3.72 -8.80 -11.94
CA GLN A 28 4.00 -8.93 -13.37
C GLN A 28 3.30 -7.88 -14.21
N SER A 29 2.07 -7.52 -13.85
CA SER A 29 1.31 -6.48 -14.55
C SER A 29 1.49 -5.10 -13.94
N ASP A 30 2.11 -5.01 -12.77
CA ASP A 30 2.27 -3.77 -11.99
C ASP A 30 0.92 -3.09 -11.72
N VAL A 31 -0.07 -3.88 -11.32
CA VAL A 31 -1.40 -3.37 -10.97
C VAL A 31 -1.62 -3.57 -9.48
N PHE A 32 -1.89 -2.46 -8.77
CA PHE A 32 -2.29 -2.48 -7.38
C PHE A 32 -3.80 -2.42 -7.27
N HIS A 33 -4.34 -3.23 -6.37
CA HIS A 33 -5.75 -3.19 -5.98
C HIS A 33 -5.85 -2.61 -4.57
N TYR A 34 -6.55 -1.48 -4.45
CA TYR A 34 -6.81 -0.80 -3.18
C TYR A 34 -8.29 -0.86 -2.84
N PRO A 35 -8.66 -0.89 -1.55
CA PRO A 35 -10.08 -0.87 -1.18
C PRO A 35 -10.73 0.48 -1.48
N LYS A 36 -12.04 0.46 -1.71
CA LYS A 36 -12.81 1.68 -2.01
C LYS A 36 -12.66 2.75 -0.94
N THR A 37 -12.60 2.36 0.33
CA THR A 37 -12.45 3.30 1.43
C THR A 37 -11.16 4.11 1.32
N MET A 38 -10.07 3.48 0.87
CA MET A 38 -8.81 4.17 0.65
C MET A 38 -8.90 5.09 -0.57
N VAL A 39 -9.52 4.63 -1.64
CA VAL A 39 -9.74 5.41 -2.86
C VAL A 39 -10.47 6.70 -2.54
N GLU A 40 -11.52 6.62 -1.74
CA GLU A 40 -12.32 7.79 -1.32
C GLU A 40 -11.52 8.73 -0.41
N GLU A 41 -10.85 8.19 0.59
CA GLU A 41 -10.12 9.02 1.58
C GLU A 41 -8.99 9.80 0.92
N PHE A 42 -8.27 9.20 0.02
CA PHE A 42 -7.07 9.79 -0.57
C PHE A 42 -7.25 10.27 -2.01
N ALA A 43 -8.48 10.26 -2.51
CA ALA A 43 -8.81 10.71 -3.87
C ALA A 43 -7.95 9.99 -4.93
N LEU A 44 -7.89 8.66 -4.83
CA LEU A 44 -7.19 7.86 -5.81
C LEU A 44 -8.02 7.74 -7.10
N PRO A 45 -7.39 7.49 -8.25
CA PRO A 45 -8.13 7.43 -9.52
C PRO A 45 -9.06 6.22 -9.66
N GLY A 46 -8.88 5.18 -8.83
CA GLY A 46 -9.71 3.99 -8.86
C GLY A 46 -9.16 2.92 -7.97
N GLU A 47 -9.83 1.77 -7.93
CA GLU A 47 -9.40 0.65 -7.10
C GLU A 47 -8.21 -0.10 -7.70
N TYR A 48 -8.08 -0.10 -9.03
CA TYR A 48 -7.01 -0.80 -9.74
C TYR A 48 -6.11 0.26 -10.39
N ILE A 49 -4.86 0.30 -9.97
CA ILE A 49 -3.94 1.37 -10.36
C ILE A 49 -2.64 0.79 -10.89
N LYS A 50 -2.30 1.14 -12.13
CA LYS A 50 -0.96 0.94 -12.67
C LYS A 50 -0.07 2.07 -12.22
N ASN A 51 1.21 1.77 -12.04
CA ASN A 51 2.21 2.77 -11.63
C ASN A 51 1.83 3.43 -10.31
N ALA A 52 1.37 2.62 -9.37
CA ALA A 52 0.87 3.11 -8.08
C ALA A 52 1.94 3.84 -7.27
N ALA A 53 3.20 3.43 -7.41
CA ALA A 53 4.30 4.10 -6.69
C ALA A 53 4.38 5.59 -7.04
N ALA A 54 4.16 5.95 -8.31
CA ALA A 54 4.17 7.34 -8.73
C ALA A 54 2.90 8.07 -8.27
N ILE A 55 1.74 7.42 -8.41
CA ILE A 55 0.45 8.03 -8.07
C ILE A 55 0.31 8.20 -6.55
N TRP A 56 0.60 7.17 -5.78
CA TRP A 56 0.56 7.23 -4.34
C TRP A 56 1.70 8.08 -3.79
N GLY A 57 2.91 7.92 -4.36
CA GLY A 57 4.08 8.69 -3.96
C GLY A 57 3.90 10.20 -4.10
N ALA A 58 3.11 10.64 -5.08
CA ALA A 58 2.81 12.05 -5.26
C ALA A 58 2.03 12.64 -4.08
N LYS A 59 1.39 11.81 -3.28
CA LYS A 59 0.63 12.21 -2.09
C LYS A 59 1.46 12.17 -0.82
N VAL A 60 2.68 11.66 -0.89
CA VAL A 60 3.57 11.57 0.27
C VAL A 60 4.20 12.94 0.55
N HIS A 61 4.22 13.32 1.82
CA HIS A 61 4.78 14.59 2.26
C HIS A 61 6.24 14.74 1.80
N PRO A 62 6.67 15.92 1.35
CA PRO A 62 8.05 16.11 0.87
C PRO A 62 9.13 15.64 1.83
N ASP A 63 8.96 15.86 3.14
CA ASP A 63 9.93 15.46 4.15
C ASP A 63 10.04 13.93 4.31
N ASP A 64 9.04 13.21 3.85
CA ASP A 64 8.97 11.75 3.99
C ASP A 64 9.29 11.02 2.68
N GLN A 65 9.50 11.76 1.59
CA GLN A 65 9.75 11.17 0.26
C GLN A 65 10.98 10.25 0.26
N SER A 66 12.06 10.67 0.90
CA SER A 66 13.29 9.87 0.93
C SER A 66 13.08 8.51 1.58
N ALA A 67 12.39 8.47 2.72
CA ALA A 67 12.11 7.22 3.43
C ALA A 67 11.20 6.32 2.61
N PHE A 68 10.17 6.89 2.00
CA PHE A 68 9.24 6.16 1.14
C PHE A 68 9.96 5.52 -0.05
N LEU A 69 10.76 6.31 -0.77
CA LEU A 69 11.49 5.84 -1.95
C LEU A 69 12.55 4.80 -1.58
N ALA A 70 13.25 5.00 -0.47
CA ALA A 70 14.28 4.06 -0.02
C ALA A 70 13.69 2.70 0.31
N SER A 71 12.55 2.66 1.00
CA SER A 71 11.89 1.40 1.34
C SER A 71 11.41 0.66 0.10
N ASN A 72 10.85 1.39 -0.86
CA ASN A 72 10.44 0.79 -2.15
C ASN A 72 11.64 0.23 -2.91
N GLN A 73 12.76 0.96 -2.91
CA GLN A 73 13.96 0.54 -3.63
C GLN A 73 14.56 -0.74 -3.03
N GLU A 74 14.53 -0.87 -1.71
CA GLU A 74 15.03 -2.08 -1.05
C GLU A 74 14.27 -3.34 -1.49
N ILE A 75 12.95 -3.21 -1.66
CA ILE A 75 12.12 -4.31 -2.16
C ILE A 75 12.46 -4.63 -3.60
N LEU A 76 12.58 -3.61 -4.45
CA LEU A 76 12.91 -3.80 -5.87
C LEU A 76 14.28 -4.42 -6.07
N ASP A 77 15.25 -4.07 -5.22
CA ASP A 77 16.61 -4.59 -5.29
C ASP A 77 16.75 -5.99 -4.69
N GLY A 78 15.71 -6.53 -4.09
CA GLY A 78 15.75 -7.81 -3.41
C GLY A 78 16.54 -7.81 -2.10
N ARG A 79 16.85 -6.62 -1.55
CA ARG A 79 17.58 -6.50 -0.29
C ARG A 79 16.68 -6.68 0.93
N ALA A 80 15.37 -6.52 0.73
CA ALA A 80 14.37 -6.73 1.78
C ALA A 80 13.15 -7.40 1.16
N ASN A 81 12.51 -8.29 1.93
CA ASN A 81 11.25 -8.92 1.54
C ASN A 81 10.04 -8.19 2.12
N ILE A 82 10.26 -7.36 3.13
CA ILE A 82 9.21 -6.63 3.83
C ILE A 82 9.46 -5.14 3.67
N HIS A 83 8.45 -4.45 3.15
CA HIS A 83 8.36 -3.01 3.10
C HIS A 83 7.71 -2.56 4.40
N TYR A 84 8.37 -1.68 5.15
CA TYR A 84 7.84 -1.14 6.39
C TYR A 84 8.27 0.30 6.53
N VAL A 85 7.31 1.23 6.51
CA VAL A 85 7.62 2.66 6.59
C VAL A 85 6.42 3.42 7.11
N GLU A 86 6.68 4.47 7.89
CA GLU A 86 5.67 5.43 8.31
C GLU A 86 5.94 6.76 7.60
N TYR A 87 4.90 7.36 7.10
CA TYR A 87 4.99 8.64 6.38
C TYR A 87 3.65 9.36 6.41
N ARG A 88 3.66 10.61 6.00
CA ARG A 88 2.45 11.41 5.85
C ARG A 88 1.97 11.35 4.40
N ALA A 89 0.67 11.16 4.24
CA ALA A 89 0.03 11.17 2.93
C ALA A 89 -1.11 12.19 2.96
N GLN A 90 -1.27 12.94 1.89
CA GLN A 90 -2.29 13.97 1.79
C GLN A 90 -3.62 13.34 1.37
N ASN A 91 -4.67 13.57 2.18
CA ASN A 91 -5.98 13.04 1.86
C ASN A 91 -6.76 13.99 0.93
N LYS A 92 -8.01 13.62 0.61
CA LYS A 92 -8.87 14.39 -0.30
C LYS A 92 -9.18 15.81 0.18
N GLU A 93 -9.07 16.05 1.49
CA GLU A 93 -9.32 17.36 2.10
C GLU A 93 -8.05 18.21 2.22
N GLY A 94 -6.93 17.70 1.70
CA GLY A 94 -5.65 18.40 1.77
C GLY A 94 -4.93 18.25 3.09
N LYS A 95 -5.42 17.38 3.98
CA LYS A 95 -4.81 17.17 5.29
C LYS A 95 -3.71 16.12 5.21
N TRP A 96 -2.66 16.32 6.00
CA TRP A 96 -1.57 15.35 6.12
C TRP A 96 -1.92 14.31 7.17
N ILE A 97 -2.06 13.05 6.73
CA ILE A 97 -2.43 11.92 7.60
C ILE A 97 -1.23 11.01 7.72
N TRP A 98 -0.79 10.75 8.95
CA TRP A 98 0.24 9.74 9.20
C TRP A 98 -0.33 8.36 8.91
N VAL A 99 0.44 7.58 8.16
CA VAL A 99 0.09 6.20 7.84
C VAL A 99 1.30 5.30 8.10
N ARG A 100 1.01 4.04 8.39
CA ARG A 100 2.02 2.98 8.48
C ARG A 100 1.74 2.01 7.36
N CYS A 101 2.74 1.79 6.52
CA CYS A 101 2.64 0.86 5.42
C CYS A 101 3.50 -0.37 5.71
N ARG A 102 2.92 -1.55 5.56
CA ARG A 102 3.65 -2.80 5.67
C ARG A 102 3.22 -3.71 4.53
N GLY A 103 4.18 -4.27 3.81
CA GLY A 103 3.90 -5.17 2.71
C GLY A 103 4.99 -6.21 2.56
N GLN A 104 4.65 -7.32 1.92
CA GLN A 104 5.57 -8.44 1.74
C GLN A 104 5.52 -8.92 0.29
N MET A 105 6.71 -9.16 -0.25
CA MET A 105 6.86 -9.75 -1.58
C MET A 105 6.78 -11.27 -1.48
N GLN A 106 6.07 -11.89 -2.43
CA GLN A 106 5.99 -13.33 -2.57
C GLN A 106 6.61 -13.74 -3.90
N TYR A 107 7.27 -14.88 -3.91
CA TYR A 107 7.99 -15.40 -5.07
C TYR A 107 7.43 -16.77 -5.45
N ASN A 108 7.52 -17.11 -6.74
CA ASN A 108 7.19 -18.46 -7.19
C ASN A 108 8.38 -19.40 -6.99
N GLU A 109 8.23 -20.65 -7.40
CA GLU A 109 9.29 -21.67 -7.25
C GLU A 109 10.56 -21.33 -8.03
N GLN A 110 10.43 -20.53 -9.09
CA GLN A 110 11.57 -20.09 -9.91
C GLN A 110 12.25 -18.85 -9.35
N GLY A 111 11.79 -18.34 -8.21
CA GLY A 111 12.36 -17.14 -7.60
C GLY A 111 11.88 -15.82 -8.21
N GLU A 112 10.85 -15.87 -9.04
CA GLU A 112 10.29 -14.66 -9.64
C GLU A 112 9.28 -14.03 -8.70
N ALA A 113 9.34 -12.69 -8.56
CA ALA A 113 8.37 -11.95 -7.75
C ALA A 113 7.00 -11.98 -8.44
N ILE A 114 5.98 -12.43 -7.74
CA ILE A 114 4.64 -12.59 -8.33
C ILE A 114 3.57 -11.77 -7.62
N LEU A 115 3.74 -11.52 -6.33
CA LEU A 115 2.71 -10.88 -5.51
C LEU A 115 3.36 -9.98 -4.48
N PHE A 116 2.85 -8.77 -4.34
CA PHE A 116 3.21 -7.89 -3.23
C PHE A 116 1.91 -7.46 -2.56
N ALA A 117 1.79 -7.74 -1.25
CA ALA A 117 0.55 -7.48 -0.54
C ALA A 117 0.83 -7.02 0.88
N GLY A 118 -0.08 -6.25 1.42
CA GLY A 118 0.05 -5.75 2.78
C GLY A 118 -1.08 -4.83 3.17
N PHE A 119 -0.77 -3.90 4.08
CA PHE A 119 -1.77 -2.96 4.57
C PHE A 119 -1.17 -1.58 4.79
N ILE A 120 -2.06 -0.60 4.78
CA ILE A 120 -1.79 0.77 5.18
C ILE A 120 -2.74 1.09 6.32
N LYS A 121 -2.17 1.45 7.46
CA LYS A 121 -2.93 1.80 8.65
C LYS A 121 -2.91 3.31 8.85
N LYS A 122 -4.08 3.91 9.04
CA LYS A 122 -4.15 5.33 9.40
C LYS A 122 -3.78 5.52 10.86
N LEU A 123 -2.84 6.41 11.12
CA LEU A 123 -2.40 6.77 12.47
C LEU A 123 -2.92 8.13 12.90
N GLY A 124 -3.49 8.91 11.97
CA GLY A 124 -4.09 10.20 12.23
C GLY A 124 -3.18 11.39 11.93
N GLU A 125 -3.71 12.60 12.11
CA GLU A 125 -2.99 13.83 11.80
C GLU A 125 -1.89 14.11 12.82
N ASN A 126 -2.10 13.74 14.09
CA ASN A 126 -1.26 14.14 15.20
C ASN A 126 -0.41 13.00 15.77
N TYR A 127 -0.20 11.95 14.99
CA TYR A 127 0.47 10.74 15.48
C TYR A 127 1.82 11.04 16.15
N LYS A 128 2.68 11.76 15.45
CA LYS A 128 4.03 12.04 15.97
C LYS A 128 4.02 13.06 17.11
N GLN A 129 3.00 13.90 17.18
CA GLN A 129 2.85 14.87 18.25
C GLN A 129 2.41 14.23 19.58
N GLN A 130 1.86 13.02 19.51
CA GLN A 130 1.41 12.27 20.69
C GLN A 130 2.53 11.46 21.35
N LEU A 131 3.67 11.35 20.67
CA LEU A 131 4.82 10.61 21.19
C LEU A 131 5.58 11.46 22.18
N PRO A 132 6.08 10.86 23.31
CA PRO A 132 6.88 11.60 24.30
C PRO A 132 8.20 12.11 23.74
#